data_932479ebe438dc7517fc17cb6886ae42
#
_entry.id   932479ebe438dc7517fc17cb6886ae42
#
_cell.length_a   1.000
_cell.length_b   1.000
_cell.length_c   1.000
_cell.angle_alpha   90.00
_cell.angle_beta   90.00
_cell.angle_gamma   90.00
#
_symmetry.space_group_name_H-M   'P 1'
#
loop_
_entity.id
_entity.type
_entity.pdbx_description
1 polymer ?
#
loop_
_entity_poly.entity_id
_entity_poly.type
_entity_poly.pdbx_seq_one_letter_code
_entity_poly.pdbx_strand_id
1 'polypeptide(L)'
;NLFIKKGIIEVNPTLNLITPKINKKLPYFLYLQEVNKLIEAPSQKIPFGIRDKAILEVLYGTGIRVGELVNLNIGDIDFNEKIIRVLGKGSKERILPLSNPSIRAIQEYLVNRNLFNKNKFIKMNDKDSLFLNRFGGRLTARSIRRIIIKYMKIAGLNR
;
A
#
# COMPACT_ATOMS: atom_id res chain seq x y z
N ASN A 1 -9.64 -0.03 34.83
CA ASN A 1 -10.65 0.35 35.86
C ASN A 1 -11.82 -0.66 36.02
N LEU A 2 -11.76 -1.82 35.37
CA LEU A 2 -12.78 -2.87 35.51
C LEU A 2 -12.82 -3.44 36.93
N PHE A 3 -11.65 -3.64 37.53
CA PHE A 3 -11.53 -4.22 38.88
C PHE A 3 -12.06 -3.30 39.99
N ILE A 4 -11.85 -1.96 39.83
CA ILE A 4 -12.45 -0.97 40.75
C ILE A 4 -13.98 -0.98 40.59
N LYS A 5 -14.50 -0.99 39.37
CA LYS A 5 -15.95 -1.04 39.12
C LYS A 5 -16.61 -2.31 39.64
N LYS A 6 -15.88 -3.39 39.71
CA LYS A 6 -16.33 -4.68 40.31
C LYS A 6 -16.07 -4.81 41.81
N GLY A 7 -15.53 -3.78 42.48
CA GLY A 7 -15.24 -3.79 43.90
C GLY A 7 -14.12 -4.75 44.32
N ILE A 8 -13.28 -5.21 43.36
CA ILE A 8 -12.20 -6.19 43.64
C ILE A 8 -10.97 -5.49 44.25
N ILE A 9 -10.74 -4.22 43.88
CA ILE A 9 -9.69 -3.38 44.42
C ILE A 9 -10.27 -1.99 44.70
N GLU A 10 -9.83 -1.34 45.81
CA GLU A 10 -10.29 -0.01 46.21
C GLU A 10 -9.57 1.11 45.41
N VAL A 11 -8.30 0.92 45.12
CA VAL A 11 -7.47 1.92 44.47
C VAL A 11 -6.79 1.35 43.23
N ASN A 12 -6.69 2.16 42.17
CA ASN A 12 -6.00 1.75 40.96
C ASN A 12 -4.48 1.68 41.22
N PRO A 13 -3.85 0.50 41.21
CA PRO A 13 -2.40 0.38 41.44
C PRO A 13 -1.54 1.02 40.35
N THR A 14 -2.14 1.40 39.20
CA THR A 14 -1.39 2.00 38.08
C THR A 14 -1.40 3.53 38.08
N LEU A 15 -2.06 4.18 39.08
CA LEU A 15 -2.14 5.65 39.14
C LEU A 15 -0.76 6.32 39.19
N ASN A 16 0.20 5.68 39.85
CA ASN A 16 1.54 6.22 40.05
C ASN A 16 2.57 5.69 39.04
N LEU A 17 2.14 4.94 38.03
CA LEU A 17 3.05 4.48 36.98
C LEU A 17 3.40 5.65 36.03
N ILE A 18 4.64 6.07 36.09
CA ILE A 18 5.17 7.07 35.14
C ILE A 18 5.38 6.35 33.80
N THR A 19 4.60 6.74 32.81
CA THR A 19 4.80 6.25 31.43
C THR A 19 6.17 6.74 30.93
N PRO A 20 7.11 5.85 30.55
CA PRO A 20 8.39 6.27 30.03
C PRO A 20 8.21 7.11 28.78
N LYS A 21 8.87 8.28 28.73
CA LYS A 21 8.88 9.12 27.53
C LYS A 21 9.73 8.44 26.47
N ILE A 22 9.07 7.87 25.45
CA ILE A 22 9.77 7.36 24.29
C ILE A 22 10.21 8.54 23.44
N ASN A 23 11.53 8.64 23.19
CA ASN A 23 12.05 9.61 22.23
C ASN A 23 11.44 9.35 20.86
N LYS A 24 10.51 10.22 20.43
CA LYS A 24 9.93 10.16 19.08
C LYS A 24 11.03 10.51 18.09
N LYS A 25 11.62 9.49 17.46
CA LYS A 25 12.45 9.72 16.28
C LYS A 25 11.58 10.33 15.19
N LEU A 26 12.02 11.44 14.60
CA LEU A 26 11.35 12.03 13.46
C LEU A 26 11.34 10.99 12.31
N PRO A 27 10.23 10.83 11.61
CA PRO A 27 10.20 9.94 10.44
C PRO A 27 11.18 10.44 9.40
N TYR A 28 11.97 9.53 8.84
CA TYR A 28 12.81 9.84 7.69
C TYR A 28 11.94 10.07 6.46
N PHE A 29 12.25 11.07 5.68
CA PHE A 29 11.63 11.33 4.39
C PHE A 29 12.65 11.14 3.26
N LEU A 30 12.14 10.82 2.07
CA LEU A 30 12.95 10.71 0.86
C LEU A 30 12.93 12.05 0.12
N TYR A 31 14.10 12.48 -0.35
CA TYR A 31 14.19 13.62 -1.27
C TYR A 31 13.66 13.23 -2.66
N LEU A 32 13.25 14.21 -3.45
CA LEU A 32 12.67 13.96 -4.79
C LEU A 32 13.56 13.08 -5.67
N GLN A 33 14.85 13.28 -5.64
CA GLN A 33 15.80 12.46 -6.41
C GLN A 33 15.83 10.99 -5.93
N GLU A 34 15.68 10.76 -4.63
CA GLU A 34 15.62 9.41 -4.04
C GLU A 34 14.31 8.71 -4.41
N VAL A 35 13.19 9.47 -4.40
CA VAL A 35 11.88 8.98 -4.84
C VAL A 35 11.93 8.55 -6.30
N ASN A 36 12.50 9.36 -7.18
CA ASN A 36 12.64 9.03 -8.60
C ASN A 36 13.48 7.75 -8.80
N LYS A 37 14.61 7.63 -8.10
CA LYS A 37 15.43 6.39 -8.11
C LYS A 37 14.63 5.17 -7.65
N LEU A 38 13.80 5.33 -6.62
CA LEU A 38 12.98 4.24 -6.10
C LEU A 38 11.91 3.80 -7.10
N ILE A 39 11.22 4.76 -7.74
CA ILE A 39 10.16 4.49 -8.73
C ILE A 39 10.71 3.87 -10.01
N GLU A 40 11.92 4.22 -10.40
CA GLU A 40 12.58 3.69 -11.59
C GLU A 40 13.33 2.38 -11.38
N ALA A 41 13.55 1.97 -10.12
CA ALA A 41 14.27 0.74 -9.79
C ALA A 41 13.61 -0.56 -10.30
N PRO A 42 12.26 -0.68 -10.44
CA PRO A 42 11.64 -1.88 -10.99
C PRO A 42 11.92 -2.04 -12.49
N SER A 43 12.44 -3.22 -12.88
CA SER A 43 12.67 -3.55 -14.29
C SER A 43 11.36 -3.75 -15.04
N GLN A 44 11.11 -2.95 -16.06
CA GLN A 44 9.92 -3.08 -16.92
C GLN A 44 10.00 -4.24 -17.93
N LYS A 45 11.12 -4.98 -17.95
CA LYS A 45 11.29 -6.16 -18.80
C LYS A 45 10.59 -7.40 -18.25
N ILE A 46 10.14 -7.38 -17.01
CA ILE A 46 9.50 -8.51 -16.33
C ILE A 46 8.15 -8.10 -15.74
N PRO A 47 7.11 -8.97 -15.83
CA PRO A 47 5.75 -8.63 -15.36
C PRO A 47 5.68 -8.12 -13.93
N PHE A 48 6.45 -8.73 -13.02
CA PHE A 48 6.51 -8.29 -11.62
C PHE A 48 7.10 -6.88 -11.46
N GLY A 49 8.05 -6.50 -12.30
CA GLY A 49 8.62 -5.15 -12.27
C GLY A 49 7.62 -4.12 -12.78
N ILE A 50 6.86 -4.41 -13.85
CA ILE A 50 5.79 -3.55 -14.36
C ILE A 50 4.73 -3.31 -13.27
N ARG A 51 4.28 -4.38 -12.60
CA ARG A 51 3.35 -4.28 -11.47
C ARG A 51 3.92 -3.42 -10.34
N ASP A 52 5.16 -3.71 -9.94
CA ASP A 52 5.79 -3.07 -8.79
C ASP A 52 6.03 -1.57 -9.06
N LYS A 53 6.34 -1.20 -10.32
CA LYS A 53 6.41 0.20 -10.74
C LYS A 53 5.04 0.89 -10.62
N ALA A 54 3.97 0.26 -11.11
CA ALA A 54 2.63 0.82 -10.98
C ALA A 54 2.23 1.03 -9.50
N ILE A 55 2.59 0.10 -8.62
CA ILE A 55 2.37 0.24 -7.17
C ILE A 55 3.10 1.47 -6.62
N LEU A 56 4.39 1.66 -6.95
CA LEU A 56 5.19 2.78 -6.45
C LEU A 56 4.67 4.12 -6.99
N GLU A 57 4.31 4.19 -8.28
CA GLU A 57 3.72 5.37 -8.92
C GLU A 57 2.39 5.78 -8.26
N VAL A 58 1.52 4.81 -7.97
CA VAL A 58 0.24 5.08 -7.31
C VAL A 58 0.45 5.54 -5.87
N LEU A 59 1.32 4.88 -5.10
CA LEU A 59 1.64 5.27 -3.73
C LEU A 59 2.15 6.70 -3.65
N TYR A 60 3.10 7.06 -4.52
CA TYR A 60 3.70 8.39 -4.52
C TYR A 60 2.74 9.44 -5.08
N GLY A 61 2.12 9.16 -6.23
CA GLY A 61 1.30 10.15 -6.94
C GLY A 61 -0.02 10.50 -6.23
N THR A 62 -0.54 9.58 -5.37
CA THR A 62 -1.83 9.79 -4.71
C THR A 62 -1.74 9.91 -3.19
N GLY A 63 -0.64 9.50 -2.58
CA GLY A 63 -0.52 9.40 -1.12
C GLY A 63 -1.52 8.41 -0.48
N ILE A 64 -2.02 7.44 -1.24
CA ILE A 64 -2.95 6.41 -0.75
C ILE A 64 -2.30 5.58 0.37
N ARG A 65 -3.08 5.22 1.39
CA ARG A 65 -2.58 4.32 2.43
C ARG A 65 -2.37 2.91 1.88
N VAL A 66 -1.33 2.22 2.37
CA VAL A 66 -1.02 0.83 1.93
C VAL A 66 -2.22 -0.11 2.10
N GLY A 67 -2.99 0.04 3.20
CA GLY A 67 -4.20 -0.77 3.42
C GLY A 67 -5.30 -0.50 2.39
N GLU A 68 -5.44 0.74 1.94
CA GLU A 68 -6.41 1.12 0.90
C GLU A 68 -5.93 0.63 -0.47
N LEU A 69 -4.65 0.81 -0.79
CA LEU A 69 -4.07 0.34 -2.05
C LEU A 69 -4.30 -1.17 -2.28
N VAL A 70 -4.13 -2.00 -1.25
CA VAL A 70 -4.32 -3.46 -1.41
C VAL A 70 -5.79 -3.84 -1.60
N ASN A 71 -6.72 -3.00 -1.18
CA ASN A 71 -8.14 -3.23 -1.34
C ASN A 71 -8.71 -2.69 -2.65
N LEU A 72 -7.93 -1.94 -3.45
CA LEU A 72 -8.37 -1.43 -4.74
C LEU A 72 -8.78 -2.54 -5.69
N ASN A 73 -9.87 -2.30 -6.40
CA ASN A 73 -10.32 -3.06 -7.55
C ASN A 73 -10.06 -2.28 -8.83
N ILE A 74 -10.13 -2.95 -9.98
CA ILE A 74 -9.98 -2.28 -11.28
C ILE A 74 -11.08 -1.23 -11.47
N GLY A 75 -12.31 -1.54 -11.03
CA GLY A 75 -13.47 -0.64 -11.15
C GLY A 75 -13.40 0.61 -10.25
N ASP A 76 -12.45 0.68 -9.30
CA ASP A 76 -12.27 1.87 -8.47
C ASP A 76 -11.49 2.97 -9.19
N ILE A 77 -10.97 2.71 -10.41
CA ILE A 77 -10.20 3.64 -11.21
C ILE A 77 -11.06 4.20 -12.33
N ASP A 78 -11.14 5.51 -12.39
CA ASP A 78 -11.69 6.22 -13.54
C ASP A 78 -10.53 6.88 -14.31
N PHE A 79 -10.21 6.30 -15.49
CA PHE A 79 -9.12 6.79 -16.33
C PHE A 79 -9.47 8.08 -17.06
N ASN A 80 -10.76 8.33 -17.33
CA ASN A 80 -11.22 9.54 -18.02
C ASN A 80 -11.14 10.74 -17.07
N GLU A 81 -11.71 10.59 -15.87
CA GLU A 81 -11.66 11.61 -14.83
C GLU A 81 -10.31 11.66 -14.10
N LYS A 82 -9.42 10.69 -14.33
CA LYS A 82 -8.10 10.56 -13.70
C LYS A 82 -8.18 10.51 -12.17
N ILE A 83 -9.05 9.68 -11.65
CA ILE A 83 -9.29 9.53 -10.20
C ILE A 83 -9.28 8.08 -9.75
N ILE A 84 -9.02 7.88 -8.46
CA ILE A 84 -9.26 6.62 -7.74
C ILE A 84 -10.28 6.88 -6.63
N ARG A 85 -11.28 6.02 -6.51
CA ARG A 85 -12.20 5.96 -5.37
C ARG A 85 -11.64 5.02 -4.32
N VAL A 86 -11.49 5.47 -3.08
CA VAL A 86 -10.97 4.67 -1.98
C VAL A 86 -11.91 4.67 -0.79
N LEU A 87 -12.10 3.50 -0.20
CA LEU A 87 -12.86 3.34 1.05
C LEU A 87 -11.94 3.55 2.25
N GLY A 88 -12.19 4.62 3.00
CA GLY A 88 -11.48 4.93 4.23
C GLY A 88 -12.11 4.31 5.48
N LYS A 89 -11.61 4.69 6.66
CA LYS A 89 -12.15 4.26 7.95
C LYS A 89 -13.62 4.67 8.09
N GLY A 90 -14.47 3.72 8.49
CA GLY A 90 -15.92 3.95 8.65
C GLY A 90 -16.69 3.94 7.35
N SER A 91 -16.20 3.23 6.32
CA SER A 91 -16.84 3.13 4.98
C SER A 91 -17.03 4.49 4.27
N LYS A 92 -16.28 5.51 4.68
CA LYS A 92 -16.30 6.81 3.99
C LYS A 92 -15.46 6.73 2.72
N GLU A 93 -16.11 6.96 1.60
CA GLU A 93 -15.40 7.10 0.31
C GLU A 93 -14.68 8.43 0.24
N ARG A 94 -13.50 8.41 -0.37
CA ARG A 94 -12.80 9.61 -0.81
C ARG A 94 -12.20 9.40 -2.19
N ILE A 95 -12.08 10.49 -2.92
CA ILE A 95 -11.53 10.53 -4.26
C ILE A 95 -10.08 11.03 -4.16
N LEU A 96 -9.17 10.36 -4.86
CA LEU A 96 -7.78 10.77 -5.00
C LEU A 96 -7.46 11.02 -6.47
N PRO A 97 -6.81 12.14 -6.81
CA PRO A 97 -6.40 12.39 -8.19
C PRO A 97 -5.27 11.46 -8.60
N LEU A 98 -5.30 10.98 -9.85
CA LEU A 98 -4.24 10.21 -10.47
C LEU A 98 -3.34 11.10 -11.32
N SER A 99 -2.03 11.00 -11.10
CA SER A 99 -1.05 11.63 -11.99
C SER A 99 -0.95 10.88 -13.32
N ASN A 100 -0.55 11.59 -14.38
CA ASN A 100 -0.32 10.95 -15.69
C ASN A 100 0.72 9.80 -15.63
N PRO A 101 1.83 9.88 -14.86
CA PRO A 101 2.73 8.74 -14.66
C PRO A 101 2.02 7.54 -14.02
N SER A 102 1.22 7.75 -12.97
CA SER A 102 0.46 6.67 -12.32
C SER A 102 -0.53 6.00 -13.30
N ILE A 103 -1.23 6.80 -14.11
CA ILE A 103 -2.17 6.27 -15.12
C ILE A 103 -1.44 5.38 -16.11
N ARG A 104 -0.33 5.87 -16.71
CA ARG A 104 0.45 5.07 -17.67
C ARG A 104 0.95 3.76 -17.06
N ALA A 105 1.49 3.82 -15.84
CA ALA A 105 2.00 2.64 -15.17
C ALA A 105 0.90 1.61 -14.86
N ILE A 106 -0.30 2.07 -14.47
CA ILE A 106 -1.45 1.18 -14.25
C ILE A 106 -1.89 0.53 -15.57
N GLN A 107 -2.02 1.31 -16.63
CA GLN A 107 -2.44 0.82 -17.95
C GLN A 107 -1.46 -0.24 -18.48
N GLU A 108 -0.16 0.02 -18.40
CA GLU A 108 0.89 -0.93 -18.75
C GLU A 108 0.80 -2.22 -17.94
N TYR A 109 0.56 -2.11 -16.62
CA TYR A 109 0.36 -3.27 -15.78
C TYR A 109 -0.90 -4.05 -16.16
N LEU A 110 -2.03 -3.38 -16.44
CA LEU A 110 -3.29 -4.05 -16.79
C LEU A 110 -3.17 -4.87 -18.08
N VAL A 111 -2.45 -4.38 -19.08
CA VAL A 111 -2.13 -5.15 -20.31
C VAL A 111 -1.38 -6.44 -19.98
N ASN A 112 -0.45 -6.38 -19.03
CA ASN A 112 0.38 -7.52 -18.63
C ASN A 112 -0.23 -8.35 -17.49
N ARG A 113 -1.37 -7.93 -16.92
CA ARG A 113 -1.97 -8.53 -15.72
C ARG A 113 -2.36 -9.99 -15.91
N ASN A 114 -2.75 -10.39 -17.10
CA ASN A 114 -3.12 -11.78 -17.42
C ASN A 114 -1.95 -12.77 -17.24
N LEU A 115 -0.70 -12.31 -17.29
CA LEU A 115 0.47 -13.13 -17.05
C LEU A 115 0.57 -13.63 -15.58
N PHE A 116 -0.17 -12.99 -14.67
CA PHE A 116 -0.28 -13.41 -13.25
C PHE A 116 -1.37 -14.47 -13.04
N ASN A 117 -2.24 -14.67 -14.03
CA ASN A 117 -3.41 -15.55 -13.94
C ASN A 117 -3.11 -17.01 -14.28
N LYS A 118 -1.88 -17.49 -14.12
CA LYS A 118 -1.48 -18.85 -14.50
C LYS A 118 -2.15 -19.97 -13.69
N ASN A 119 -2.81 -19.67 -12.56
CA ASN A 119 -3.48 -20.68 -11.74
C ASN A 119 -4.99 -20.65 -11.95
N LYS A 120 -5.55 -21.76 -12.43
CA LYS A 120 -7.00 -22.02 -12.59
C LYS A 120 -7.81 -21.99 -11.26
N PHE A 121 -7.15 -21.87 -10.11
CA PHE A 121 -7.76 -21.92 -8.76
C PHE A 121 -7.90 -20.54 -8.09
N ILE A 122 -7.98 -19.45 -8.86
CA ILE A 122 -8.18 -18.13 -8.30
C ILE A 122 -9.60 -18.04 -7.75
N LYS A 123 -9.73 -17.69 -6.47
CA LYS A 123 -11.02 -17.38 -5.87
C LYS A 123 -11.68 -16.26 -6.66
N MET A 124 -12.96 -16.41 -6.99
CA MET A 124 -13.71 -15.42 -7.79
C MET A 124 -13.60 -13.99 -7.25
N ASN A 125 -13.47 -13.82 -5.94
CA ASN A 125 -13.35 -12.52 -5.27
C ASN A 125 -12.06 -11.74 -5.57
N ASP A 126 -11.02 -12.38 -6.14
CA ASP A 126 -9.75 -11.71 -6.42
C ASP A 126 -9.61 -11.25 -7.88
N LYS A 127 -10.56 -11.65 -8.76
CA LYS A 127 -10.51 -11.28 -10.19
C LYS A 127 -10.57 -9.78 -10.40
N ASP A 128 -11.28 -9.07 -9.55
CA ASP A 128 -11.46 -7.63 -9.63
C ASP A 128 -10.33 -6.84 -8.96
N SER A 129 -9.48 -7.51 -8.18
CA SER A 129 -8.36 -6.86 -7.50
C SER A 129 -7.45 -6.15 -8.48
N LEU A 130 -7.10 -4.89 -8.21
CA LEU A 130 -6.20 -4.13 -9.07
C LEU A 130 -4.84 -4.82 -9.13
N PHE A 131 -4.18 -5.04 -7.99
CA PHE A 131 -2.84 -5.61 -7.92
C PHE A 131 -2.84 -7.07 -7.46
N LEU A 132 -2.24 -7.94 -8.25
CA LEU A 132 -2.17 -9.38 -8.01
C LEU A 132 -0.80 -9.81 -7.46
N ASN A 133 -0.82 -10.82 -6.59
CA ASN A 133 0.37 -11.53 -6.17
C ASN A 133 0.82 -12.55 -7.23
N ARG A 134 1.92 -13.27 -6.97
CA ARG A 134 2.47 -14.29 -7.90
C ARG A 134 1.53 -15.49 -8.15
N PHE A 135 0.52 -15.66 -7.32
CA PHE A 135 -0.45 -16.74 -7.42
C PHE A 135 -1.79 -16.28 -8.03
N GLY A 136 -1.87 -15.01 -8.45
CA GLY A 136 -3.08 -14.43 -9.04
C GLY A 136 -4.10 -13.90 -8.03
N GLY A 137 -3.86 -14.04 -6.73
CA GLY A 137 -4.72 -13.46 -5.69
C GLY A 137 -4.31 -12.04 -5.32
N ARG A 138 -5.12 -11.40 -4.49
CA ARG A 138 -4.89 -10.03 -3.98
C ARG A 138 -3.57 -9.90 -3.23
N LEU A 139 -2.88 -8.77 -3.38
CA LEU A 139 -1.70 -8.44 -2.58
C LEU A 139 -2.09 -8.11 -1.14
N THR A 140 -1.17 -8.36 -0.21
CA THR A 140 -1.30 -7.95 1.19
C THR A 140 -0.46 -6.71 1.49
N ALA A 141 -0.81 -5.97 2.55
CA ALA A 141 0.00 -4.83 3.01
C ALA A 141 1.45 -5.24 3.34
N ARG A 142 1.65 -6.46 3.84
CA ARG A 142 2.99 -7.01 4.08
C ARG A 142 3.77 -7.20 2.77
N SER A 143 3.10 -7.65 1.71
CA SER A 143 3.72 -7.80 0.38
C SER A 143 4.16 -6.44 -0.18
N ILE A 144 3.32 -5.41 -0.06
CA ILE A 144 3.66 -4.05 -0.51
C ILE A 144 4.89 -3.52 0.24
N ARG A 145 4.93 -3.67 1.58
CA ARG A 145 6.11 -3.25 2.37
C ARG A 145 7.38 -3.96 1.93
N ARG A 146 7.31 -5.27 1.64
CA ARG A 146 8.45 -6.04 1.13
C ARG A 146 8.90 -5.57 -0.26
N ILE A 147 7.97 -5.19 -1.13
CA ILE A 147 8.26 -4.60 -2.45
C ILE A 147 9.03 -3.28 -2.27
N ILE A 148 8.53 -2.38 -1.44
CA ILE A 148 9.18 -1.09 -1.15
C ILE A 148 10.61 -1.32 -0.63
N ILE A 149 10.79 -2.16 0.40
CA ILE A 149 12.11 -2.46 0.99
C ILE A 149 13.06 -3.06 -0.06
N LYS A 150 12.57 -3.96 -0.91
CA LYS A 150 13.36 -4.52 -2.01
C LYS A 150 13.91 -3.43 -2.92
N TYR A 151 13.05 -2.51 -3.37
CA TYR A 151 13.46 -1.48 -4.32
C TYR A 151 14.23 -0.34 -3.66
N MET A 152 14.02 -0.05 -2.38
CA MET A 152 14.91 0.83 -1.61
C MET A 152 16.34 0.30 -1.61
N LYS A 153 16.54 -1.00 -1.38
CA LYS A 153 17.87 -1.62 -1.44
C LYS A 153 18.49 -1.52 -2.83
N ILE A 154 17.71 -1.81 -3.89
CA ILE A 154 18.19 -1.72 -5.28
C ILE A 154 18.56 -0.28 -5.65
N ALA A 155 17.81 0.70 -5.17
CA ALA A 155 18.08 2.12 -5.39
C ALA A 155 19.20 2.70 -4.51
N GLY A 156 19.82 1.86 -3.65
CA GLY A 156 20.89 2.31 -2.74
C GLY A 156 20.39 3.17 -1.57
N LEU A 157 19.10 3.12 -1.25
CA LEU A 157 18.45 3.89 -0.18
C LEU A 157 18.42 3.08 1.14
N ASN A 158 19.58 2.59 1.58
CA ASN A 158 19.70 1.83 2.83
C ASN A 158 19.62 2.79 4.04
N ARG A 159 18.46 2.87 4.65
CA ARG A 159 18.22 3.62 5.90
C ARG A 159 17.38 2.80 6.87
#